data_b2b4e72e7c341c50c46b89d3ceed8001
#
_entry.id   b2b4e72e7c341c50c46b89d3ceed8001
#
_cell.length_a   1.000
_cell.length_b   1.000
_cell.length_c   1.000
_cell.angle_alpha   90.00
_cell.angle_beta   90.00
_cell.angle_gamma   90.00
#
_symmetry.space_group_name_H-M   'P 1'
#
loop_
_entity.id
_entity.type
_entity.pdbx_description
1 polymer ?
#
loop_
_entity_poly.entity_id
_entity_poly.type
_entity_poly.pdbx_seq_one_letter_code
_entity_poly.pdbx_strand_id
1 'polypeptide(L)'
;MQEDAAELAQLMVTGCQILSEQGLVEGFGHLSARLPDGHILMTPRKALGLVQPDELVTLDLEGGVIRGTRPALEVAMHLAVYRARPEVRAIARTHSRACAVLGVLGWPVRAVHGFGCHLGPLVPVYPEVGLIHDRAAGEAVVAALGQHEALLLRGNGTLVTAPSLVDAVVRAIWLEEAAAI
;
A
#
# COMPACT_ATOMS: atom_id res chain seq x y z
N MET A 1 21.11 -3.95 -8.72
CA MET A 1 20.54 -3.76 -10.07
C MET A 1 19.39 -2.78 -9.93
N GLN A 2 19.41 -1.67 -10.68
CA GLN A 2 18.22 -0.80 -10.77
C GLN A 2 17.24 -1.51 -11.72
N GLU A 3 16.04 -1.83 -11.20
CA GLU A 3 14.96 -2.33 -12.05
C GLU A 3 14.61 -1.29 -13.10
N ASP A 4 14.52 -1.70 -14.36
CA ASP A 4 14.03 -0.85 -15.43
C ASP A 4 12.55 -0.49 -15.16
N ALA A 5 12.13 0.71 -15.54
CA ALA A 5 10.75 1.16 -15.36
C ALA A 5 9.72 0.22 -16.02
N ALA A 6 10.09 -0.41 -17.13
CA ALA A 6 9.23 -1.40 -17.80
C ALA A 6 9.12 -2.72 -17.02
N GLU A 7 10.23 -3.17 -16.44
CA GLU A 7 10.27 -4.36 -15.58
C GLU A 7 9.45 -4.12 -14.31
N LEU A 8 9.61 -2.97 -13.67
CA LEU A 8 8.82 -2.60 -12.49
C LEU A 8 7.32 -2.49 -12.79
N ALA A 9 6.95 -1.99 -13.98
CA ALA A 9 5.56 -1.93 -14.40
C ALA A 9 4.94 -3.34 -14.56
N GLN A 10 5.67 -4.26 -15.17
CA GLN A 10 5.23 -5.66 -15.31
C GLN A 10 5.12 -6.35 -13.95
N LEU A 11 6.10 -6.12 -13.07
CA LEU A 11 6.09 -6.66 -11.70
C LEU A 11 4.91 -6.10 -10.89
N MET A 12 4.58 -4.82 -11.06
CA MET A 12 3.41 -4.21 -10.40
C MET A 12 2.10 -4.86 -10.83
N VAL A 13 1.91 -5.14 -12.12
CA VAL A 13 0.72 -5.85 -12.61
C VAL A 13 0.65 -7.26 -12.04
N THR A 14 1.77 -7.97 -12.01
CA THR A 14 1.84 -9.29 -11.36
C THR A 14 1.46 -9.21 -9.87
N GLY A 15 1.97 -8.23 -9.15
CA GLY A 15 1.58 -7.97 -7.76
C GLY A 15 0.09 -7.68 -7.58
N CYS A 16 -0.49 -6.90 -8.49
CA CYS A 16 -1.94 -6.63 -8.51
C CYS A 16 -2.76 -7.92 -8.67
N GLN A 17 -2.35 -8.80 -9.58
CA GLN A 17 -3.00 -10.09 -9.81
C GLN A 17 -2.91 -10.98 -8.58
N ILE A 18 -1.72 -11.10 -7.97
CA ILE A 18 -1.52 -11.88 -6.74
C ILE A 18 -2.43 -11.39 -5.62
N LEU A 19 -2.48 -10.07 -5.34
CA LEU A 19 -3.34 -9.53 -4.28
C LEU A 19 -4.82 -9.78 -4.56
N SER A 20 -5.24 -9.74 -5.82
CA SER A 20 -6.61 -10.04 -6.23
C SER A 20 -6.95 -11.51 -6.06
N GLU A 21 -6.08 -12.42 -6.49
CA GLU A 21 -6.25 -13.87 -6.36
C GLU A 21 -6.25 -14.36 -4.91
N GLN A 22 -5.45 -13.68 -4.05
CA GLN A 22 -5.43 -13.95 -2.61
C GLN A 22 -6.65 -13.35 -1.87
N GLY A 23 -7.56 -12.66 -2.57
CA GLY A 23 -8.74 -12.06 -1.96
C GLY A 23 -8.45 -10.88 -1.03
N LEU A 24 -7.27 -10.27 -1.14
CA LEU A 24 -6.85 -9.12 -0.33
C LEU A 24 -7.43 -7.80 -0.85
N VAL A 25 -7.98 -7.82 -2.07
CA VAL A 25 -8.66 -6.69 -2.71
C VAL A 25 -9.91 -7.21 -3.41
N GLU A 26 -11.07 -6.65 -3.12
CA GLU A 26 -12.33 -7.06 -3.78
C GLU A 26 -12.55 -6.29 -5.09
N GLY A 27 -12.52 -4.98 -5.07
CA GLY A 27 -12.63 -4.13 -6.25
C GLY A 27 -11.69 -2.93 -6.18
N PHE A 28 -11.19 -2.65 -5.00
CA PHE A 28 -10.35 -1.51 -4.71
C PHE A 28 -9.13 -1.93 -3.90
N GLY A 29 -8.06 -1.24 -4.14
CA GLY A 29 -6.76 -1.42 -3.55
C GLY A 29 -5.75 -0.72 -4.45
N HIS A 30 -4.56 -0.45 -3.98
CA HIS A 30 -3.55 0.22 -4.77
C HIS A 30 -2.17 -0.32 -4.48
N LEU A 31 -1.36 -0.39 -5.52
CA LEU A 31 0.09 -0.54 -5.42
C LEU A 31 0.77 0.72 -5.92
N SER A 32 1.88 1.07 -5.32
CA SER A 32 2.79 2.07 -5.86
C SER A 32 4.24 1.69 -5.59
N ALA A 33 5.15 2.20 -6.43
CA ALA A 33 6.58 2.00 -6.28
C ALA A 33 7.34 3.26 -6.69
N ARG A 34 8.47 3.51 -6.02
CA ARG A 34 9.37 4.61 -6.37
C ARG A 34 10.28 4.18 -7.50
N LEU A 35 10.23 4.93 -8.61
CA LEU A 35 11.11 4.79 -9.77
C LEU A 35 12.54 5.24 -9.44
N PRO A 36 13.54 4.84 -10.25
CA PRO A 36 14.93 5.26 -10.05
C PRO A 36 15.15 6.77 -10.12
N ASP A 37 14.35 7.49 -10.89
CA ASP A 37 14.39 8.95 -11.05
C ASP A 37 13.67 9.71 -9.91
N GLY A 38 13.10 8.98 -8.96
CA GLY A 38 12.40 9.53 -7.79
C GLY A 38 10.90 9.72 -7.99
N HIS A 39 10.37 9.58 -9.21
CA HIS A 39 8.94 9.59 -9.47
C HIS A 39 8.23 8.37 -8.87
N ILE A 40 6.93 8.42 -8.77
CA ILE A 40 6.11 7.35 -8.23
C ILE A 40 5.28 6.71 -9.34
N LEU A 41 5.50 5.42 -9.57
CA LEU A 41 4.64 4.59 -10.40
C LEU A 41 3.49 4.08 -9.52
N MET A 42 2.25 4.20 -9.99
CA MET A 42 1.05 3.85 -9.23
C MET A 42 -0.02 3.21 -10.10
N THR A 43 -0.80 2.33 -9.50
CA THR A 43 -1.98 1.76 -10.13
C THR A 43 -3.04 2.83 -10.42
N PRO A 44 -3.77 2.72 -11.54
CA PRO A 44 -4.86 3.61 -11.87
C PRO A 44 -6.06 3.37 -10.95
N ARG A 45 -7.07 4.22 -11.05
CA ARG A 45 -8.36 4.04 -10.38
C ARG A 45 -9.18 2.93 -11.05
N LYS A 46 -8.80 1.68 -10.81
CA LYS A 46 -9.35 0.47 -11.43
C LYS A 46 -9.23 -0.71 -10.46
N ALA A 47 -10.04 -1.74 -10.63
CA ALA A 47 -9.88 -3.00 -9.90
C ALA A 47 -8.51 -3.62 -10.19
N LEU A 48 -7.75 -3.98 -9.14
CA LEU A 48 -6.35 -4.39 -9.28
C LEU A 48 -6.15 -5.57 -10.23
N GLY A 49 -7.01 -6.59 -10.16
CA GLY A 49 -6.91 -7.77 -11.02
C GLY A 49 -7.10 -7.49 -12.53
N LEU A 50 -7.52 -6.26 -12.90
CA LEU A 50 -7.75 -5.85 -14.29
C LEU A 50 -6.73 -4.82 -14.80
N VAL A 51 -5.75 -4.43 -13.98
CA VAL A 51 -4.75 -3.43 -14.35
C VAL A 51 -3.80 -3.97 -15.41
N GLN A 52 -3.46 -3.13 -16.40
CA GLN A 52 -2.48 -3.42 -17.44
C GLN A 52 -1.26 -2.49 -17.32
N PRO A 53 -0.08 -2.86 -17.82
CA PRO A 53 1.15 -2.07 -17.65
C PRO A 53 1.08 -0.65 -18.27
N ASP A 54 0.36 -0.48 -19.37
CA ASP A 54 0.18 0.78 -20.08
C ASP A 54 -0.82 1.72 -19.42
N GLU A 55 -1.62 1.23 -18.46
CA GLU A 55 -2.56 1.99 -17.67
C GLU A 55 -1.96 2.61 -16.40
N LEU A 56 -0.74 2.18 -16.01
CA LEU A 56 -0.08 2.69 -14.82
C LEU A 56 0.20 4.20 -14.93
N VAL A 57 0.12 4.88 -13.80
CA VAL A 57 0.26 6.34 -13.71
C VAL A 57 1.59 6.67 -13.07
N THR A 58 2.35 7.59 -13.68
CA THR A 58 3.57 8.15 -13.10
C THR A 58 3.27 9.54 -12.54
N LEU A 59 3.71 9.77 -11.31
CA LEU A 59 3.47 11.00 -10.55
C LEU A 59 4.79 11.57 -10.04
N ASP A 60 4.85 12.89 -9.89
CA ASP A 60 5.81 13.51 -9.00
C ASP A 60 5.38 13.40 -7.52
N LEU A 61 6.26 13.78 -6.60
CA LEU A 61 5.96 13.71 -5.15
C LEU A 61 4.91 14.74 -4.69
N GLU A 62 4.59 15.75 -5.51
CA GLU A 62 3.54 16.74 -5.23
C GLU A 62 2.17 16.31 -5.77
N GLY A 63 2.12 15.21 -6.54
CA GLY A 63 0.89 14.64 -7.09
C GLY A 63 0.59 15.09 -8.52
N GLY A 64 1.54 15.79 -9.16
CA GLY A 64 1.47 16.11 -10.59
C GLY A 64 1.57 14.84 -11.43
N VAL A 65 0.61 14.63 -12.36
CA VAL A 65 0.61 13.49 -13.26
C VAL A 65 1.59 13.75 -14.41
N ILE A 66 2.65 12.93 -14.50
CA ILE A 66 3.66 12.98 -15.55
C ILE A 66 3.23 12.09 -16.73
N ARG A 67 2.72 10.89 -16.42
CA ARG A 67 2.23 9.93 -17.41
C ARG A 67 0.99 9.23 -16.91
N GLY A 68 0.10 8.84 -17.82
CA GLY A 68 -1.19 8.22 -17.48
C GLY A 68 -2.28 9.26 -17.24
N THR A 69 -3.38 8.87 -16.59
CA THR A 69 -4.54 9.77 -16.46
C THR A 69 -5.01 9.96 -15.02
N ARG A 70 -5.46 8.89 -14.39
CA ARG A 70 -6.11 8.97 -13.07
C ARG A 70 -5.47 7.98 -12.09
N PRO A 71 -4.67 8.47 -11.13
CA PRO A 71 -4.16 7.62 -10.06
C PRO A 71 -5.31 7.12 -9.18
N ALA A 72 -5.00 6.15 -8.30
CA ALA A 72 -5.92 5.73 -7.26
C ALA A 72 -6.42 6.93 -6.43
N LEU A 73 -7.64 6.82 -5.89
CA LEU A 73 -8.30 7.93 -5.20
C LEU A 73 -7.51 8.41 -3.97
N GLU A 74 -6.91 7.48 -3.24
CA GLU A 74 -6.15 7.76 -2.02
C GLU A 74 -4.64 7.96 -2.28
N VAL A 75 -4.28 8.50 -3.44
CA VAL A 75 -2.90 8.83 -3.82
C VAL A 75 -2.20 9.71 -2.78
N ALA A 76 -2.95 10.59 -2.12
CA ALA A 76 -2.42 11.49 -1.09
C ALA A 76 -1.71 10.75 0.05
N MET A 77 -2.26 9.60 0.46
CA MET A 77 -1.65 8.74 1.47
C MET A 77 -0.28 8.20 1.04
N HIS A 78 -0.18 7.68 -0.20
CA HIS A 78 1.07 7.16 -0.74
C HIS A 78 2.14 8.25 -0.82
N LEU A 79 1.79 9.41 -1.39
CA LEU A 79 2.71 10.53 -1.53
C LEU A 79 3.17 11.07 -0.18
N ALA A 80 2.29 11.13 0.83
CA ALA A 80 2.66 11.54 2.18
C ALA A 80 3.72 10.60 2.77
N VAL A 81 3.53 9.30 2.64
CA VAL A 81 4.52 8.29 3.09
C VAL A 81 5.84 8.45 2.34
N TYR A 82 5.82 8.55 1.01
CA TYR A 82 7.06 8.70 0.23
C TYR A 82 7.83 9.99 0.54
N ARG A 83 7.13 11.08 0.88
CA ARG A 83 7.79 12.33 1.32
C ARG A 83 8.43 12.19 2.69
N ALA A 84 7.74 11.54 3.62
CA ALA A 84 8.19 11.41 4.99
C ALA A 84 9.25 10.31 5.18
N ARG A 85 9.22 9.28 4.34
CA ARG A 85 10.06 8.07 4.45
C ARG A 85 10.76 7.77 3.13
N PRO A 86 11.92 8.43 2.86
CA PRO A 86 12.67 8.25 1.59
C PRO A 86 13.17 6.82 1.35
N GLU A 87 13.35 6.03 2.41
CA GLU A 87 13.75 4.62 2.35
C GLU A 87 12.64 3.70 1.83
N VAL A 88 11.37 4.11 1.90
CA VAL A 88 10.25 3.33 1.38
C VAL A 88 10.29 3.33 -0.15
N ARG A 89 10.35 2.13 -0.72
CA ARG A 89 10.41 1.92 -2.17
C ARG A 89 9.08 1.47 -2.77
N ALA A 90 8.21 0.83 -1.98
CA ALA A 90 6.90 0.39 -2.43
C ALA A 90 5.86 0.44 -1.31
N ILE A 91 4.60 0.57 -1.72
CA ILE A 91 3.45 0.60 -0.82
C ILE A 91 2.35 -0.28 -1.40
N ALA A 92 1.79 -1.17 -0.57
CA ALA A 92 0.56 -1.90 -0.85
C ALA A 92 -0.56 -1.42 0.08
N ARG A 93 -1.69 -1.09 -0.52
CA ARG A 93 -2.92 -0.76 0.18
C ARG A 93 -3.98 -1.79 -0.18
N THR A 94 -4.50 -2.50 0.83
CA THR A 94 -5.44 -3.60 0.65
C THR A 94 -6.72 -3.42 1.48
N HIS A 95 -7.73 -4.22 1.20
CA HIS A 95 -9.01 -4.30 1.93
C HIS A 95 -9.22 -5.69 2.54
N SER A 96 -8.14 -6.31 3.01
CA SER A 96 -8.15 -7.66 3.57
C SER A 96 -9.08 -7.77 4.78
N ARG A 97 -9.78 -8.92 4.89
CA ARG A 97 -10.96 -9.08 5.75
C ARG A 97 -10.65 -9.14 7.23
N ALA A 98 -9.66 -9.94 7.64
CA ALA A 98 -9.30 -10.06 9.05
C ALA A 98 -8.74 -8.74 9.58
N CYS A 99 -7.87 -8.08 8.79
CA CYS A 99 -7.36 -6.75 9.10
C CYS A 99 -8.49 -5.71 9.22
N ALA A 100 -9.49 -5.76 8.34
CA ALA A 100 -10.62 -4.83 8.40
C ALA A 100 -11.43 -5.02 9.70
N VAL A 101 -11.67 -6.27 10.13
CA VAL A 101 -12.35 -6.56 11.40
C VAL A 101 -11.57 -6.01 12.58
N LEU A 102 -10.26 -6.29 12.68
CA LEU A 102 -9.42 -5.77 13.76
C LEU A 102 -9.33 -4.24 13.73
N GLY A 103 -9.23 -3.65 12.53
CA GLY A 103 -9.23 -2.19 12.36
C GLY A 103 -10.52 -1.55 12.88
N VAL A 104 -11.70 -2.11 12.59
CA VAL A 104 -12.98 -1.62 13.12
C VAL A 104 -13.04 -1.72 14.64
N LEU A 105 -12.54 -2.83 15.21
CA LEU A 105 -12.46 -3.04 16.66
C LEU A 105 -11.41 -2.14 17.34
N GLY A 106 -10.51 -1.52 16.56
CA GLY A 106 -9.39 -0.75 17.10
C GLY A 106 -8.29 -1.63 17.70
N TRP A 107 -8.21 -2.90 17.31
CA TRP A 107 -7.25 -3.86 17.81
C TRP A 107 -6.03 -3.93 16.89
N PRO A 108 -4.82 -3.74 17.42
CA PRO A 108 -3.60 -3.87 16.64
C PRO A 108 -3.33 -5.34 16.32
N VAL A 109 -2.68 -5.59 15.18
CA VAL A 109 -2.15 -6.92 14.86
C VAL A 109 -0.82 -7.11 15.59
N ARG A 110 -0.64 -8.26 16.24
CA ARG A 110 0.59 -8.66 16.91
C ARG A 110 1.31 -9.74 16.12
N ALA A 111 2.63 -9.83 16.29
CA ALA A 111 3.44 -10.90 15.72
C ALA A 111 3.13 -12.21 16.46
N VAL A 112 2.24 -13.03 15.90
CA VAL A 112 1.79 -14.30 16.51
C VAL A 112 2.31 -15.53 15.75
N HIS A 113 2.90 -15.35 14.57
CA HIS A 113 3.51 -16.43 13.79
C HIS A 113 4.80 -15.96 13.08
N GLY A 114 5.58 -16.91 12.52
CA GLY A 114 6.91 -16.63 11.98
C GLY A 114 6.97 -15.52 10.94
N PHE A 115 6.07 -15.52 9.97
CA PHE A 115 6.04 -14.50 8.90
C PHE A 115 5.52 -13.14 9.41
N GLY A 116 4.61 -13.12 10.38
CA GLY A 116 4.12 -11.89 11.00
C GLY A 116 5.23 -11.08 11.69
N CYS A 117 6.32 -11.72 12.12
CA CYS A 117 7.46 -11.03 12.73
C CYS A 117 8.14 -10.03 11.79
N HIS A 118 8.02 -10.21 10.47
CA HIS A 118 8.57 -9.27 9.47
C HIS A 118 7.82 -7.93 9.41
N LEU A 119 6.67 -7.82 10.08
CA LEU A 119 5.89 -6.57 10.22
C LEU A 119 6.22 -5.82 11.51
N GLY A 120 7.19 -6.32 12.28
CA GLY A 120 7.50 -5.82 13.61
C GLY A 120 6.61 -6.42 14.70
N PRO A 121 6.81 -6.05 15.96
CA PRO A 121 6.09 -6.64 17.09
C PRO A 121 4.60 -6.28 17.14
N LEU A 122 4.23 -5.20 16.49
CA LEU A 122 2.89 -4.64 16.49
C LEU A 122 2.62 -3.84 15.21
N VAL A 123 1.45 -4.03 14.61
CA VAL A 123 0.90 -3.16 13.56
C VAL A 123 -0.22 -2.31 14.17
N PRO A 124 -0.05 -0.98 14.28
CA PRO A 124 -1.02 -0.11 14.92
C PRO A 124 -2.27 0.11 14.07
N VAL A 125 -3.26 0.79 14.65
CA VAL A 125 -4.51 1.18 14.00
C VAL A 125 -4.57 2.70 13.87
N TYR A 126 -4.80 3.20 12.66
CA TYR A 126 -5.22 4.58 12.42
C TYR A 126 -6.69 4.72 12.80
N PRO A 127 -7.05 5.58 13.78
CA PRO A 127 -8.36 5.56 14.40
C PRO A 127 -9.47 6.23 13.60
N GLU A 128 -9.12 7.10 12.66
CA GLU A 128 -10.11 7.85 11.87
C GLU A 128 -10.73 6.98 10.79
N VAL A 129 -12.03 7.17 10.56
CA VAL A 129 -12.80 6.49 9.53
C VAL A 129 -12.96 7.42 8.32
N GLY A 130 -12.69 6.91 7.13
CA GLY A 130 -12.89 7.68 5.90
C GLY A 130 -11.82 7.46 4.85
N LEU A 131 -12.01 8.12 3.70
CA LEU A 131 -11.06 8.10 2.60
C LEU A 131 -9.91 9.08 2.85
N ILE A 132 -8.69 8.64 2.57
CA ILE A 132 -7.47 9.45 2.75
C ILE A 132 -7.12 10.10 1.40
N HIS A 133 -7.86 11.15 1.03
CA HIS A 133 -7.82 11.73 -0.30
C HIS A 133 -7.16 13.12 -0.37
N ASP A 134 -6.81 13.69 0.77
CA ASP A 134 -6.12 14.98 0.84
C ASP A 134 -4.80 14.90 1.63
N ARG A 135 -4.04 16.00 1.57
CA ARG A 135 -2.71 16.10 2.18
C ARG A 135 -2.75 15.95 3.69
N ALA A 136 -3.71 16.58 4.34
CA ALA A 136 -3.81 16.58 5.81
C ALA A 136 -4.12 15.18 6.34
N ALA A 137 -5.05 14.46 5.70
CA ALA A 137 -5.35 13.06 6.02
C ALA A 137 -4.14 12.15 5.76
N GLY A 138 -3.40 12.37 4.67
CA GLY A 138 -2.17 11.65 4.37
C GLY A 138 -1.08 11.86 5.43
N GLU A 139 -0.89 13.09 5.89
CA GLU A 139 0.06 13.43 6.97
C GLU A 139 -0.35 12.82 8.31
N ALA A 140 -1.65 12.75 8.62
CA ALA A 140 -2.16 12.08 9.81
C ALA A 140 -1.91 10.56 9.77
N VAL A 141 -2.05 9.94 8.59
CA VAL A 141 -1.68 8.52 8.39
C VAL A 141 -0.19 8.30 8.62
N VAL A 142 0.67 9.17 8.11
CA VAL A 142 2.13 9.11 8.35
C VAL A 142 2.45 9.20 9.84
N ALA A 143 1.80 10.11 10.56
CA ALA A 143 1.98 10.24 12.00
C ALA A 143 1.58 8.96 12.75
N ALA A 144 0.47 8.33 12.37
CA ALA A 144 0.02 7.07 12.96
C ALA A 144 0.91 5.86 12.57
N LEU A 145 1.42 5.85 11.33
CA LEU A 145 2.35 4.83 10.87
C LEU A 145 3.69 4.90 11.64
N GLY A 146 4.19 6.10 11.89
CA GLY A 146 5.47 6.31 12.58
C GLY A 146 6.61 5.55 11.91
N GLN A 147 7.27 4.69 12.68
CA GLN A 147 8.36 3.81 12.20
C GLN A 147 7.89 2.38 11.89
N HIS A 148 6.59 2.11 11.98
CA HIS A 148 6.05 0.78 11.67
C HIS A 148 6.07 0.51 10.17
N GLU A 149 6.10 -0.78 9.80
CA GLU A 149 6.10 -1.24 8.42
C GLU A 149 4.69 -1.36 7.83
N ALA A 150 3.68 -1.36 8.71
CA ALA A 150 2.29 -1.46 8.32
C ALA A 150 1.37 -0.70 9.29
N LEU A 151 0.15 -0.41 8.82
CA LEU A 151 -0.88 0.29 9.57
C LEU A 151 -2.26 -0.29 9.18
N LEU A 152 -3.10 -0.59 10.15
CA LEU A 152 -4.52 -0.82 9.90
C LEU A 152 -5.22 0.53 9.76
N LEU A 153 -6.05 0.68 8.73
CA LEU A 153 -6.88 1.86 8.51
C LEU A 153 -8.30 1.52 8.96
N ARG A 154 -8.77 2.14 10.04
CA ARG A 154 -10.07 1.82 10.64
C ARG A 154 -11.21 1.92 9.62
N GLY A 155 -11.89 0.78 9.37
CA GLY A 155 -12.97 0.69 8.38
C GLY A 155 -12.52 0.86 6.92
N ASN A 156 -11.20 0.88 6.63
CA ASN A 156 -10.66 1.15 5.29
C ASN A 156 -9.48 0.23 4.89
N GLY A 157 -9.26 -0.89 5.58
CA GLY A 157 -8.24 -1.88 5.21
C GLY A 157 -6.86 -1.60 5.78
N THR A 158 -5.80 -1.69 4.97
CA THR A 158 -4.40 -1.64 5.42
C THR A 158 -3.52 -0.77 4.54
N LEU A 159 -2.42 -0.30 5.11
CA LEU A 159 -1.28 0.28 4.43
C LEU A 159 -0.03 -0.51 4.82
N VAL A 160 0.74 -0.98 3.84
CA VAL A 160 2.01 -1.69 4.05
C VAL A 160 3.11 -0.98 3.29
N THR A 161 4.22 -0.72 3.96
CA THR A 161 5.43 -0.12 3.37
C THR A 161 6.53 -1.16 3.24
N ALA A 162 7.39 -1.03 2.21
CA ALA A 162 8.43 -2.00 1.96
C ALA A 162 9.63 -1.43 1.18
N PRO A 163 10.80 -2.11 1.24
CA PRO A 163 11.99 -1.75 0.46
C PRO A 163 11.90 -2.18 -1.01
N SER A 164 10.93 -3.02 -1.38
CA SER A 164 10.66 -3.43 -2.76
C SER A 164 9.18 -3.70 -3.00
N LEU A 165 8.78 -3.76 -4.27
CA LEU A 165 7.39 -4.08 -4.63
C LEU A 165 7.02 -5.52 -4.25
N VAL A 166 7.95 -6.46 -4.40
CA VAL A 166 7.76 -7.86 -3.98
C VAL A 166 7.51 -7.92 -2.47
N ASP A 167 8.33 -7.24 -1.68
CA ASP A 167 8.16 -7.20 -0.22
C ASP A 167 6.82 -6.57 0.18
N ALA A 168 6.36 -5.55 -0.54
CA ALA A 168 5.06 -4.91 -0.24
C ALA A 168 3.89 -5.89 -0.43
N VAL A 169 3.91 -6.66 -1.52
CA VAL A 169 2.89 -7.69 -1.81
C VAL A 169 2.94 -8.80 -0.78
N VAL A 170 4.12 -9.35 -0.51
CA VAL A 170 4.31 -10.46 0.44
C VAL A 170 3.93 -10.05 1.86
N ARG A 171 4.36 -8.87 2.31
CA ARG A 171 4.00 -8.33 3.63
C ARG A 171 2.49 -8.10 3.78
N ALA A 172 1.80 -7.69 2.71
CA ALA A 172 0.34 -7.54 2.74
C ALA A 172 -0.37 -8.89 2.97
N ILE A 173 0.14 -9.98 2.36
CA ILE A 173 -0.35 -11.34 2.59
C ILE A 173 -0.08 -11.76 4.05
N TRP A 174 1.15 -11.61 4.52
CA TRP A 174 1.51 -11.98 5.90
C TRP A 174 0.74 -11.20 6.97
N LEU A 175 0.39 -9.93 6.66
CA LEU A 175 -0.42 -9.11 7.57
C LEU A 175 -1.83 -9.69 7.72
N GLU A 176 -2.46 -10.09 6.62
CA GLU A 176 -3.79 -10.73 6.68
C GLU A 176 -3.72 -12.08 7.40
N GLU A 177 -2.70 -12.90 7.12
CA GLU A 177 -2.49 -14.16 7.83
C GLU A 177 -2.32 -13.95 9.33
N ALA A 178 -1.52 -12.95 9.74
CA ALA A 178 -1.32 -12.62 11.15
C ALA A 178 -2.60 -12.11 11.83
N ALA A 179 -3.43 -11.40 11.08
CA ALA A 179 -4.71 -10.88 11.58
C ALA A 179 -5.80 -11.96 11.67
N ALA A 180 -5.68 -13.04 10.91
CA ALA A 180 -6.64 -14.14 10.88
C ALA A 180 -6.44 -15.18 12.00
N ILE A 181 -5.27 -15.19 12.68
CA ILE A 181 -4.94 -16.06 13.82
C ILE A 181 -5.49 -15.48 15.12
#